data_e58d6f4835bedc1a04b63a8e6489784b
#
_entry.id   e58d6f4835bedc1a04b63a8e6489784b
#
_cell.length_a   1.000
_cell.length_b   1.000
_cell.length_c   1.000
_cell.angle_alpha   90.00
_cell.angle_beta   90.00
_cell.angle_gamma   90.00
#
_symmetry.space_group_name_H-M   'P 1'
#
loop_
_entity.id
_entity.type
_entity.pdbx_description
1 polymer ?
#
loop_
_entity_poly.entity_id
_entity_poly.type
_entity_poly.pdbx_seq_one_letter_code
_entity_poly.pdbx_strand_id
1 'polypeptide(L)'
;LSFVLSVTTSAFAVTVVSWGGAYTESQKLGYGDPTAAKLGIPVNWVDYTGGLSEIKAQKEAGKITWDIIDVYAKDTIVGCDEGIFHEFDFDKDFAPAPDGTPASQDFFTGMPSKCAVGNILYSWNYAYNDATIGDKKPSTLKDFFNTKKFPGKRALYKGAMSNLEIAITADGVNPGKGSDLTYRKLDADGGIDRAMNKLKALCEDPNGGCVFWNAGAQPPELLANGEVVMATGWNGRFFNAQMEGTPLVQVWDGQILDYEYFALVKDGPG
;
A
#
# COMPACT_ATOMS: atom_id res chain seq x y z
N LEU A 1 -7.27 59.93 2.85
CA LEU A 1 -6.47 58.70 2.95
C LEU A 1 -7.44 57.53 3.17
N SER A 2 -7.75 56.75 2.08
CA SER A 2 -8.53 55.54 2.18
C SER A 2 -7.61 54.39 2.56
N PHE A 3 -7.79 53.83 3.74
CA PHE A 3 -7.15 52.58 4.14
C PHE A 3 -7.89 51.43 3.48
N VAL A 4 -7.28 50.80 2.50
CA VAL A 4 -7.76 49.50 1.97
C VAL A 4 -7.29 48.43 2.95
N LEU A 5 -8.19 47.91 3.78
CA LEU A 5 -7.95 46.73 4.58
C LEU A 5 -7.90 45.52 3.58
N SER A 6 -6.71 45.07 3.26
CA SER A 6 -6.53 43.79 2.59
C SER A 6 -6.86 42.67 3.58
N VAL A 7 -8.06 42.11 3.49
CA VAL A 7 -8.40 40.87 4.19
C VAL A 7 -7.62 39.76 3.46
N THR A 8 -6.49 39.37 4.01
CA THR A 8 -5.83 38.14 3.60
C THR A 8 -6.67 36.98 4.15
N THR A 9 -7.54 36.40 3.32
CA THR A 9 -8.09 35.09 3.60
C THR A 9 -6.90 34.13 3.65
N SER A 10 -6.54 33.64 4.83
CA SER A 10 -5.69 32.46 4.96
C SER A 10 -6.39 31.34 4.20
N ALA A 11 -5.87 30.96 3.05
CA ALA A 11 -6.30 29.74 2.41
C ALA A 11 -6.00 28.59 3.37
N PHE A 12 -7.00 27.82 3.77
CA PHE A 12 -6.79 26.63 4.57
C PHE A 12 -5.90 25.67 3.77
N ALA A 13 -4.85 25.16 4.41
CA ALA A 13 -3.96 24.19 3.80
C ALA A 13 -4.61 22.82 3.87
N VAL A 14 -4.68 22.11 2.74
CA VAL A 14 -5.13 20.71 2.70
C VAL A 14 -4.00 19.80 3.16
N THR A 15 -4.28 18.91 4.10
CA THR A 15 -3.32 17.91 4.59
C THR A 15 -3.61 16.56 3.93
N VAL A 16 -2.64 16.08 3.14
CA VAL A 16 -2.67 14.78 2.48
C VAL A 16 -1.74 13.81 3.20
N VAL A 17 -2.26 12.66 3.56
CA VAL A 17 -1.52 11.60 4.25
C VAL A 17 -1.21 10.48 3.27
N SER A 18 0.05 10.06 3.19
CA SER A 18 0.51 9.04 2.25
C SER A 18 1.63 8.17 2.83
N TRP A 19 2.14 7.24 2.05
CA TRP A 19 3.05 6.16 2.45
C TRP A 19 4.53 6.53 2.48
N GLY A 20 4.87 7.80 2.30
CA GLY A 20 6.23 8.32 2.39
C GLY A 20 7.16 7.96 1.23
N GLY A 21 8.37 8.54 1.28
CA GLY A 21 9.46 8.29 0.35
C GLY A 21 9.11 8.56 -1.11
N ALA A 22 9.70 7.82 -2.03
CA ALA A 22 9.52 8.00 -3.47
C ALA A 22 8.05 7.97 -3.92
N TYR A 23 7.19 7.25 -3.21
CA TYR A 23 5.77 7.20 -3.53
C TYR A 23 5.08 8.54 -3.26
N THR A 24 5.23 9.11 -2.06
CA THR A 24 4.70 10.45 -1.75
C THR A 24 5.29 11.51 -2.69
N GLU A 25 6.58 11.45 -3.00
CA GLU A 25 7.20 12.37 -3.95
C GLU A 25 6.60 12.26 -5.36
N SER A 26 6.29 11.05 -5.82
CA SER A 26 5.61 10.85 -7.12
C SER A 26 4.21 11.46 -7.14
N GLN A 27 3.50 11.40 -6.03
CA GLN A 27 2.17 12.01 -5.88
C GLN A 27 2.25 13.55 -5.85
N LYS A 28 3.23 14.11 -5.13
CA LYS A 28 3.49 15.56 -5.14
C LYS A 28 3.75 16.06 -6.55
N LEU A 29 4.72 15.47 -7.24
CA LEU A 29 5.12 15.89 -8.59
C LEU A 29 4.05 15.63 -9.64
N GLY A 30 3.34 14.50 -9.55
CA GLY A 30 2.37 14.08 -10.56
C GLY A 30 1.07 14.88 -10.54
N TYR A 31 0.55 15.18 -9.36
CA TYR A 31 -0.74 15.84 -9.23
C TYR A 31 -0.88 16.78 -8.01
N GLY A 32 -0.17 16.57 -6.91
CA GLY A 32 -0.28 17.40 -5.72
C GLY A 32 0.12 18.86 -5.98
N ASP A 33 1.36 19.09 -6.38
CA ASP A 33 1.89 20.43 -6.63
C ASP A 33 1.20 21.14 -7.82
N PRO A 34 0.95 20.45 -8.97
CA PRO A 34 0.18 21.05 -10.05
C PRO A 34 -1.24 21.48 -9.63
N THR A 35 -1.91 20.67 -8.80
CA THR A 35 -3.25 20.99 -8.30
C THR A 35 -3.21 22.13 -7.29
N ALA A 36 -2.28 22.11 -6.35
CA ALA A 36 -2.05 23.19 -5.39
C ALA A 36 -1.82 24.54 -6.11
N ALA A 37 -0.95 24.54 -7.11
CA ALA A 37 -0.66 25.73 -7.91
C ALA A 37 -1.89 26.23 -8.69
N LYS A 38 -2.68 25.31 -9.30
CA LYS A 38 -3.89 25.64 -10.05
C LYS A 38 -4.99 26.23 -9.17
N LEU A 39 -5.17 25.70 -7.96
CA LEU A 39 -6.24 26.12 -7.05
C LEU A 39 -5.79 27.24 -6.10
N GLY A 40 -4.49 27.52 -5.99
CA GLY A 40 -3.96 28.47 -5.00
C GLY A 40 -4.10 28.01 -3.56
N ILE A 41 -4.17 26.70 -3.33
CA ILE A 41 -4.36 26.07 -2.03
C ILE A 41 -3.07 25.41 -1.59
N PRO A 42 -2.47 25.76 -0.44
CA PRO A 42 -1.31 25.04 0.10
C PRO A 42 -1.65 23.59 0.42
N VAL A 43 -0.76 22.66 0.10
CA VAL A 43 -0.91 21.24 0.43
C VAL A 43 0.22 20.82 1.35
N ASN A 44 -0.14 20.29 2.53
CA ASN A 44 0.78 19.67 3.48
C ASN A 44 0.77 18.16 3.27
N TRP A 45 1.95 17.55 3.30
CA TRP A 45 2.08 16.09 3.18
C TRP A 45 2.55 15.49 4.50
N VAL A 46 1.90 14.42 4.92
CA VAL A 46 2.22 13.66 6.13
C VAL A 46 2.44 12.21 5.76
N ASP A 47 3.56 11.64 6.16
CA ASP A 47 3.83 10.22 5.96
C ASP A 47 3.26 9.40 7.11
N TYR A 48 2.69 8.22 6.81
CA TYR A 48 2.17 7.29 7.79
C TYR A 48 2.48 5.83 7.40
N THR A 49 2.14 4.89 8.26
CA THR A 49 2.40 3.45 8.06
C THR A 49 1.14 2.62 7.85
N GLY A 50 0.02 3.28 7.55
CA GLY A 50 -1.26 2.66 7.23
C GLY A 50 -2.21 2.44 8.41
N GLY A 51 -3.43 2.03 8.07
CA GLY A 51 -4.50 1.76 9.00
C GLY A 51 -5.25 3.00 9.49
N LEU A 52 -6.29 2.78 10.28
CA LEU A 52 -7.21 3.84 10.72
C LEU A 52 -6.99 4.29 12.17
N SER A 53 -5.99 3.74 12.87
CA SER A 53 -5.84 3.97 14.32
C SER A 53 -5.59 5.44 14.67
N GLU A 54 -4.76 6.13 13.88
CA GLU A 54 -4.40 7.53 14.14
C GLU A 54 -5.57 8.47 13.87
N ILE A 55 -6.27 8.30 12.73
CA ILE A 55 -7.43 9.14 12.44
C ILE A 55 -8.59 8.87 13.42
N LYS A 56 -8.75 7.63 13.90
CA LYS A 56 -9.71 7.32 14.97
C LYS A 56 -9.36 8.08 16.25
N ALA A 57 -8.10 8.10 16.65
CA ALA A 57 -7.63 8.84 17.82
C ALA A 57 -7.84 10.37 17.68
N GLN A 58 -7.60 10.93 16.49
CA GLN A 58 -7.88 12.35 16.21
C GLN A 58 -9.37 12.67 16.33
N LYS A 59 -10.22 11.79 15.80
CA LYS A 59 -11.69 11.91 15.87
C LYS A 59 -12.19 11.83 17.32
N GLU A 60 -11.70 10.86 18.10
CA GLU A 60 -12.02 10.73 19.53
C GLU A 60 -11.59 11.93 20.34
N ALA A 61 -10.43 12.52 20.01
CA ALA A 61 -9.92 13.75 20.63
C ALA A 61 -10.67 15.02 20.19
N GLY A 62 -11.58 14.93 19.20
CA GLY A 62 -12.27 16.08 18.61
C GLY A 62 -11.33 17.07 17.92
N LYS A 63 -10.18 16.60 17.44
CA LYS A 63 -9.16 17.41 16.78
C LYS A 63 -8.63 16.69 15.56
N ILE A 64 -9.35 16.80 14.45
CA ILE A 64 -8.95 16.27 13.15
C ILE A 64 -7.97 17.24 12.50
N THR A 65 -6.87 16.72 11.97
CA THR A 65 -5.81 17.48 11.28
C THR A 65 -5.51 16.97 9.88
N TRP A 66 -6.14 15.88 9.47
CA TRP A 66 -6.00 15.23 8.17
C TRP A 66 -7.24 15.49 7.31
N ASP A 67 -7.03 15.73 6.03
CA ASP A 67 -8.11 15.97 5.08
C ASP A 67 -8.27 14.80 4.10
N ILE A 68 -7.16 14.33 3.55
CA ILE A 68 -7.14 13.23 2.58
C ILE A 68 -6.16 12.17 3.07
N ILE A 69 -6.58 10.90 3.00
CA ILE A 69 -5.73 9.78 3.37
C ILE A 69 -5.66 8.80 2.21
N ASP A 70 -4.45 8.39 1.84
CA ASP A 70 -4.17 7.29 0.92
C ASP A 70 -4.25 5.97 1.68
N VAL A 71 -5.24 5.14 1.38
CA VAL A 71 -5.63 3.97 2.19
C VAL A 71 -5.79 2.71 1.35
N TYR A 72 -5.63 1.55 1.99
CA TYR A 72 -5.97 0.26 1.40
C TYR A 72 -7.48 0.11 1.16
N ALA A 73 -7.86 -0.73 0.20
CA ALA A 73 -9.26 -1.05 -0.10
C ALA A 73 -10.05 -1.46 1.15
N LYS A 74 -9.49 -2.30 2.03
CA LYS A 74 -10.13 -2.72 3.28
C LYS A 74 -10.40 -1.56 4.23
N ASP A 75 -9.52 -0.57 4.27
CA ASP A 75 -9.64 0.58 5.16
C ASP A 75 -10.71 1.56 4.65
N THR A 76 -10.96 1.60 3.33
CA THR A 76 -12.07 2.40 2.77
C THR A 76 -13.43 1.89 3.24
N ILE A 77 -13.60 0.56 3.28
CA ILE A 77 -14.85 -0.07 3.72
C ILE A 77 -15.08 0.22 5.20
N VAL A 78 -14.10 -0.09 6.05
CA VAL A 78 -14.19 0.12 7.50
C VAL A 78 -14.38 1.61 7.83
N GLY A 79 -13.60 2.50 7.20
CA GLY A 79 -13.69 3.93 7.45
C GLY A 79 -15.00 4.54 6.99
N CYS A 80 -15.62 3.99 5.94
CA CYS A 80 -16.96 4.35 5.49
C CYS A 80 -18.03 3.93 6.49
N ASP A 81 -18.02 2.65 6.90
CA ASP A 81 -19.00 2.09 7.83
C ASP A 81 -18.95 2.76 9.22
N GLU A 82 -17.77 3.15 9.66
CA GLU A 82 -17.58 3.87 10.94
C GLU A 82 -17.78 5.39 10.81
N GLY A 83 -18.13 5.91 9.63
CA GLY A 83 -18.36 7.34 9.38
C GLY A 83 -17.11 8.20 9.60
N ILE A 84 -15.92 7.67 9.30
CA ILE A 84 -14.65 8.39 9.31
C ILE A 84 -14.48 9.16 8.00
N PHE A 85 -14.90 8.57 6.89
CA PHE A 85 -14.74 9.12 5.57
C PHE A 85 -16.03 9.75 5.04
N HIS A 86 -15.86 10.73 4.17
CA HIS A 86 -16.95 11.37 3.44
C HIS A 86 -17.49 10.42 2.36
N GLU A 87 -18.80 10.38 2.21
CA GLU A 87 -19.48 9.67 1.12
C GLU A 87 -19.59 10.55 -0.12
N PHE A 88 -19.16 10.04 -1.27
CA PHE A 88 -19.23 10.72 -2.55
C PHE A 88 -20.49 10.34 -3.34
N ASP A 89 -21.09 11.32 -4.00
CA ASP A 89 -21.92 11.10 -5.18
C ASP A 89 -21.01 11.28 -6.41
N PHE A 90 -20.47 10.17 -6.93
CA PHE A 90 -19.40 10.21 -7.93
C PHE A 90 -19.74 11.07 -9.14
N ASP A 91 -20.97 11.04 -9.64
CA ASP A 91 -21.35 11.77 -10.85
C ASP A 91 -21.65 13.25 -10.59
N LYS A 92 -21.78 13.66 -9.32
CA LYS A 92 -21.91 15.07 -8.94
C LYS A 92 -20.59 15.66 -8.44
N ASP A 93 -19.84 14.88 -7.67
CA ASP A 93 -18.64 15.37 -6.98
C ASP A 93 -17.40 15.33 -7.89
N PHE A 94 -17.42 14.50 -8.93
CA PHE A 94 -16.30 14.37 -9.87
C PHE A 94 -16.71 14.70 -11.30
N ALA A 95 -15.76 15.28 -12.05
CA ALA A 95 -15.95 15.49 -13.49
C ALA A 95 -15.97 14.16 -14.23
N PRO A 96 -16.72 14.05 -15.33
CA PRO A 96 -16.63 12.87 -16.20
C PRO A 96 -15.25 12.77 -16.87
N ALA A 97 -14.90 11.58 -17.31
CA ALA A 97 -13.69 11.35 -18.12
C ALA A 97 -13.71 12.23 -19.41
N PRO A 98 -12.54 12.47 -20.02
CA PRO A 98 -12.44 13.30 -21.22
C PRO A 98 -13.30 12.82 -22.41
N ASP A 99 -13.63 11.53 -22.47
CA ASP A 99 -14.51 10.94 -23.48
C ASP A 99 -15.99 11.01 -23.14
N GLY A 100 -16.34 11.59 -21.97
CA GLY A 100 -17.70 11.74 -21.47
C GLY A 100 -18.19 10.56 -20.61
N THR A 101 -17.35 9.58 -20.32
CA THR A 101 -17.71 8.47 -19.41
C THR A 101 -17.98 9.05 -18.00
N PRO A 102 -19.14 8.75 -17.37
CA PRO A 102 -19.45 9.20 -16.03
C PRO A 102 -18.40 8.73 -15.01
N ALA A 103 -18.10 9.56 -14.01
CA ALA A 103 -17.08 9.24 -13.00
C ALA A 103 -17.38 7.91 -12.26
N SER A 104 -18.64 7.59 -12.03
CA SER A 104 -19.08 6.31 -11.44
C SER A 104 -18.69 5.06 -12.28
N GLN A 105 -18.33 5.22 -13.55
CA GLN A 105 -18.01 4.15 -14.49
C GLN A 105 -16.54 4.19 -14.98
N ASP A 106 -15.79 5.22 -14.67
CA ASP A 106 -14.46 5.47 -15.22
C ASP A 106 -13.33 4.69 -14.51
N PHE A 107 -13.56 4.23 -13.28
CA PHE A 107 -12.53 3.55 -12.50
C PHE A 107 -12.41 2.07 -12.85
N PHE A 108 -11.16 1.63 -13.09
CA PHE A 108 -10.80 0.31 -13.62
C PHE A 108 -11.39 -0.89 -12.84
N THR A 109 -11.52 -0.81 -11.55
CA THR A 109 -11.96 -1.92 -10.69
C THR A 109 -13.30 -1.70 -10.01
N GLY A 110 -13.95 -0.59 -10.33
CA GLY A 110 -15.02 -0.08 -9.50
C GLY A 110 -14.49 0.41 -8.15
N MET A 111 -15.39 0.97 -7.36
CA MET A 111 -15.02 1.48 -6.05
C MET A 111 -15.39 0.46 -4.98
N PRO A 112 -14.50 0.15 -4.02
CA PRO A 112 -14.79 -0.77 -2.92
C PRO A 112 -15.84 -0.19 -1.97
N SER A 113 -15.94 1.13 -1.93
CA SER A 113 -16.95 1.88 -1.19
C SER A 113 -17.21 3.23 -1.86
N LYS A 114 -18.33 3.86 -1.53
CA LYS A 114 -18.64 5.23 -1.98
C LYS A 114 -17.83 6.32 -1.25
N CYS A 115 -16.96 5.94 -0.31
CA CYS A 115 -16.18 6.88 0.50
C CYS A 115 -14.72 7.03 0.04
N ALA A 116 -14.37 6.51 -1.13
CA ALA A 116 -12.98 6.56 -1.60
C ALA A 116 -12.88 6.55 -3.14
N VAL A 117 -11.82 7.14 -3.65
CA VAL A 117 -11.51 7.26 -5.08
C VAL A 117 -10.27 6.44 -5.38
N GLY A 118 -10.29 5.60 -6.43
CA GLY A 118 -9.14 4.81 -6.86
C GLY A 118 -7.94 5.69 -7.21
N ASN A 119 -6.77 5.33 -6.70
CA ASN A 119 -5.53 6.08 -6.88
C ASN A 119 -4.50 5.29 -7.69
N ILE A 120 -4.10 4.12 -7.20
CA ILE A 120 -3.04 3.31 -7.82
C ILE A 120 -3.35 1.82 -7.75
N LEU A 121 -2.87 1.11 -8.78
CA LEU A 121 -2.76 -0.34 -8.82
C LEU A 121 -1.30 -0.73 -8.55
N TYR A 122 -1.05 -1.62 -7.62
CA TYR A 122 0.29 -2.07 -7.28
C TYR A 122 0.33 -3.57 -6.99
N SER A 123 1.53 -4.12 -6.81
CA SER A 123 1.72 -5.53 -6.50
C SER A 123 2.53 -5.71 -5.22
N TRP A 124 2.09 -6.66 -4.41
CA TRP A 124 2.95 -7.35 -3.46
C TRP A 124 3.68 -8.46 -4.21
N ASN A 125 4.99 -8.40 -4.19
CA ASN A 125 5.85 -9.46 -4.71
C ASN A 125 7.03 -9.67 -3.77
N TYR A 126 8.00 -10.48 -4.15
CA TYR A 126 9.25 -10.51 -3.40
C TYR A 126 10.44 -10.18 -4.30
N ALA A 127 11.52 -9.74 -3.67
CA ALA A 127 12.78 -9.48 -4.35
C ALA A 127 13.94 -10.15 -3.61
N TYR A 128 15.06 -10.24 -4.31
CA TYR A 128 16.35 -10.65 -3.79
C TYR A 128 17.46 -9.74 -4.35
N ASN A 129 18.62 -9.73 -3.69
CA ASN A 129 19.78 -9.03 -4.20
C ASN A 129 20.61 -9.98 -5.07
N ASP A 130 20.74 -9.67 -6.38
CA ASP A 130 21.39 -10.51 -7.38
C ASP A 130 22.90 -10.68 -7.12
N ALA A 131 23.53 -9.69 -6.50
CA ALA A 131 24.95 -9.74 -6.17
C ALA A 131 25.27 -10.68 -5.00
N THR A 132 24.31 -10.97 -4.12
CA THR A 132 24.56 -11.72 -2.88
C THR A 132 23.87 -13.08 -2.80
N ILE A 133 22.84 -13.32 -3.64
CA ILE A 133 22.04 -14.57 -3.57
C ILE A 133 22.79 -15.82 -4.01
N GLY A 134 23.94 -15.70 -4.67
CA GLY A 134 24.70 -16.81 -5.25
C GLY A 134 24.26 -17.19 -6.66
N ASP A 135 24.77 -18.32 -7.18
CA ASP A 135 24.55 -18.73 -8.58
C ASP A 135 23.12 -19.20 -8.86
N LYS A 136 22.48 -19.82 -7.88
CA LYS A 136 21.08 -20.23 -7.99
C LYS A 136 20.17 -19.05 -7.74
N LYS A 137 19.31 -18.73 -8.72
CA LYS A 137 18.38 -17.61 -8.63
C LYS A 137 16.96 -18.10 -8.28
N PRO A 138 16.29 -17.50 -7.29
CA PRO A 138 14.88 -17.79 -7.02
C PRO A 138 14.00 -17.23 -8.15
N SER A 139 12.97 -17.96 -8.52
CA SER A 139 12.08 -17.58 -9.62
C SER A 139 10.60 -17.87 -9.35
N THR A 140 10.30 -18.55 -8.25
CA THR A 140 8.93 -18.90 -7.88
C THR A 140 8.63 -18.50 -6.44
N LEU A 141 7.35 -18.32 -6.12
CA LEU A 141 6.94 -18.06 -4.74
C LEU A 141 7.31 -19.23 -3.79
N LYS A 142 7.37 -20.46 -4.33
CA LYS A 142 7.86 -21.62 -3.56
C LYS A 142 9.33 -21.48 -3.15
N ASP A 143 10.16 -20.83 -3.97
CA ASP A 143 11.57 -20.58 -3.65
C ASP A 143 11.72 -19.65 -2.44
N PHE A 144 10.79 -18.70 -2.24
CA PHE A 144 10.78 -17.85 -1.05
C PHE A 144 10.70 -18.65 0.27
N PHE A 145 9.96 -19.75 0.28
CA PHE A 145 9.79 -20.63 1.44
C PHE A 145 10.83 -21.77 1.50
N ASN A 146 11.69 -21.91 0.50
CA ASN A 146 12.66 -23.01 0.43
C ASN A 146 14.00 -22.59 1.06
N THR A 147 14.10 -22.68 2.39
CA THR A 147 15.27 -22.34 3.18
C THR A 147 16.45 -23.30 2.98
N LYS A 148 16.21 -24.53 2.51
CA LYS A 148 17.26 -25.49 2.16
C LYS A 148 17.98 -25.11 0.87
N LYS A 149 17.22 -24.62 -0.14
CA LYS A 149 17.79 -24.18 -1.42
C LYS A 149 18.38 -22.78 -1.32
N PHE A 150 17.76 -21.91 -0.52
CA PHE A 150 18.13 -20.53 -0.31
C PHE A 150 18.19 -20.23 1.19
N PRO A 151 19.28 -20.58 1.87
CA PRO A 151 19.41 -20.33 3.31
C PRO A 151 19.52 -18.84 3.60
N GLY A 152 19.01 -18.43 4.77
CA GLY A 152 19.02 -17.05 5.25
C GLY A 152 17.64 -16.51 5.59
N LYS A 153 17.61 -15.35 6.24
CA LYS A 153 16.36 -14.71 6.72
C LYS A 153 15.50 -14.19 5.58
N ARG A 154 14.21 -14.08 5.86
CA ARG A 154 13.20 -13.46 4.99
C ARG A 154 12.64 -12.20 5.64
N ALA A 155 12.44 -11.15 4.86
CA ALA A 155 11.67 -10.00 5.33
C ALA A 155 10.20 -10.17 4.97
N LEU A 156 9.32 -9.98 5.96
CA LEU A 156 7.87 -10.08 5.84
C LEU A 156 7.21 -8.82 6.40
N TYR A 157 6.07 -8.43 5.84
CA TYR A 157 5.28 -7.34 6.38
C TYR A 157 4.79 -7.66 7.81
N LYS A 158 4.78 -6.65 8.68
CA LYS A 158 4.27 -6.78 10.05
C LYS A 158 2.74 -6.70 10.07
N GLY A 159 2.08 -7.68 9.48
CA GLY A 159 0.62 -7.76 9.40
C GLY A 159 0.17 -9.03 8.70
N ALA A 160 -1.12 -9.33 8.75
CA ALA A 160 -1.70 -10.51 8.11
C ALA A 160 -1.77 -10.38 6.59
N MET A 161 -2.11 -9.18 6.11
CA MET A 161 -2.27 -8.87 4.69
C MET A 161 -1.00 -9.19 3.89
N SER A 162 -1.15 -9.76 2.75
CA SER A 162 -0.16 -10.37 1.86
C SER A 162 0.52 -11.63 2.41
N ASN A 163 0.83 -11.69 3.70
CA ASN A 163 1.53 -12.84 4.28
C ASN A 163 0.70 -14.13 4.26
N LEU A 164 -0.59 -14.04 4.56
CA LEU A 164 -1.49 -15.20 4.51
C LEU A 164 -1.71 -15.66 3.08
N GLU A 165 -1.91 -14.73 2.17
CA GLU A 165 -2.12 -15.01 0.75
C GLU A 165 -0.89 -15.66 0.09
N ILE A 166 0.31 -15.12 0.31
CA ILE A 166 1.54 -15.73 -0.23
C ILE A 166 1.82 -17.10 0.38
N ALA A 167 1.54 -17.29 1.67
CA ALA A 167 1.74 -18.56 2.35
C ALA A 167 0.84 -19.65 1.79
N ILE A 168 -0.47 -19.38 1.65
CA ILE A 168 -1.43 -20.37 1.13
C ILE A 168 -1.19 -20.65 -0.37
N THR A 169 -0.77 -19.61 -1.14
CA THR A 169 -0.41 -19.75 -2.55
C THR A 169 0.85 -20.61 -2.72
N ALA A 170 1.90 -20.34 -1.93
CA ALA A 170 3.12 -21.15 -1.94
C ALA A 170 2.88 -22.61 -1.50
N ASP A 171 1.80 -22.86 -0.75
CA ASP A 171 1.39 -24.20 -0.33
C ASP A 171 0.54 -24.94 -1.39
N GLY A 172 0.50 -24.43 -2.60
CA GLY A 172 -0.08 -25.09 -3.77
C GLY A 172 -1.48 -24.65 -4.15
N VAL A 173 -2.00 -23.59 -3.54
CA VAL A 173 -3.20 -22.92 -4.05
C VAL A 173 -2.80 -22.10 -5.27
N ASN A 174 -3.35 -22.47 -6.45
CA ASN A 174 -3.08 -21.73 -7.66
C ASN A 174 -4.09 -20.59 -7.82
N PRO A 175 -3.68 -19.32 -7.67
CA PRO A 175 -4.57 -18.16 -7.83
C PRO A 175 -4.91 -17.88 -9.30
N GLY A 176 -4.29 -18.58 -10.26
CA GLY A 176 -4.31 -18.28 -11.69
C GLY A 176 -5.66 -18.32 -12.40
N LYS A 177 -6.76 -18.42 -11.67
CA LYS A 177 -8.13 -18.31 -12.19
C LYS A 177 -9.04 -17.39 -11.36
N GLY A 178 -8.46 -16.44 -10.66
CA GLY A 178 -9.19 -15.45 -9.89
C GLY A 178 -8.71 -15.34 -8.44
N SER A 179 -8.58 -14.12 -7.96
CA SER A 179 -8.17 -13.78 -6.59
C SER A 179 -9.05 -14.43 -5.53
N ASP A 180 -10.32 -14.68 -5.84
CA ASP A 180 -11.28 -15.29 -4.94
C ASP A 180 -10.91 -16.73 -4.52
N LEU A 181 -10.11 -17.46 -5.33
CA LEU A 181 -9.67 -18.80 -4.94
C LEU A 181 -8.75 -18.76 -3.71
N THR A 182 -7.83 -17.80 -3.63
CA THR A 182 -6.95 -17.62 -2.47
C THR A 182 -7.77 -17.29 -1.23
N TYR A 183 -8.69 -16.34 -1.31
CA TYR A 183 -9.56 -15.96 -0.20
C TYR A 183 -10.50 -17.06 0.22
N ARG A 184 -11.14 -17.77 -0.71
CA ARG A 184 -11.95 -18.96 -0.40
C ARG A 184 -11.16 -20.05 0.31
N LYS A 185 -9.86 -20.19 0.01
CA LYS A 185 -9.00 -21.16 0.72
C LYS A 185 -8.58 -20.69 2.09
N LEU A 186 -8.40 -19.39 2.29
CA LEU A 186 -8.15 -18.81 3.61
C LEU A 186 -9.41 -18.85 4.48
N ASP A 187 -10.57 -18.61 3.90
CA ASP A 187 -11.88 -18.63 4.59
C ASP A 187 -12.40 -20.06 4.89
N ALA A 188 -11.89 -21.07 4.20
CA ALA A 188 -12.23 -22.45 4.48
C ALA A 188 -11.69 -22.93 5.84
N ASP A 189 -12.32 -23.91 6.42
CA ASP A 189 -11.93 -24.50 7.71
C ASP A 189 -10.42 -24.84 7.74
N GLY A 190 -9.71 -24.26 8.71
CA GLY A 190 -8.26 -24.44 8.87
C GLY A 190 -7.39 -23.73 7.83
N GLY A 191 -7.95 -22.91 6.92
CA GLY A 191 -7.19 -22.21 5.89
C GLY A 191 -6.20 -21.19 6.46
N ILE A 192 -6.65 -20.38 7.42
CA ILE A 192 -5.78 -19.41 8.12
C ILE A 192 -4.70 -20.16 8.91
N ASP A 193 -5.06 -21.21 9.64
CA ASP A 193 -4.09 -22.01 10.42
C ASP A 193 -3.03 -22.63 9.52
N ARG A 194 -3.42 -23.12 8.34
CA ARG A 194 -2.50 -23.67 7.34
C ARG A 194 -1.50 -22.61 6.86
N ALA A 195 -1.96 -21.40 6.53
CA ALA A 195 -1.11 -20.29 6.12
C ALA A 195 -0.18 -19.86 7.27
N MET A 196 -0.71 -19.72 8.48
CA MET A 196 0.06 -19.36 9.67
C MET A 196 1.13 -20.40 10.01
N ASN A 197 0.80 -21.69 9.94
CA ASN A 197 1.77 -22.77 10.18
C ASN A 197 2.91 -22.76 9.16
N LYS A 198 2.63 -22.41 7.89
CA LYS A 198 3.67 -22.26 6.87
C LYS A 198 4.59 -21.07 7.16
N LEU A 199 4.04 -19.93 7.57
CA LEU A 199 4.83 -18.76 7.99
C LEU A 199 5.65 -19.07 9.24
N LYS A 200 5.05 -19.71 10.23
CA LYS A 200 5.74 -20.13 11.45
C LYS A 200 6.91 -21.06 11.13
N ALA A 201 6.69 -22.07 10.30
CA ALA A 201 7.73 -22.99 9.87
C ALA A 201 8.90 -22.27 9.18
N LEU A 202 8.63 -21.24 8.36
CA LEU A 202 9.67 -20.41 7.73
C LEU A 202 10.47 -19.62 8.77
N CYS A 203 9.79 -19.00 9.74
CA CYS A 203 10.42 -18.11 10.71
C CYS A 203 11.21 -18.88 11.79
N GLU A 204 10.80 -20.13 12.09
CA GLU A 204 11.45 -21.01 13.07
C GLU A 204 12.48 -21.96 12.45
N ASP A 205 12.63 -21.98 11.11
CA ASP A 205 13.62 -22.83 10.43
C ASP A 205 15.05 -22.38 10.78
N PRO A 206 15.94 -23.29 11.22
CA PRO A 206 17.32 -22.94 11.55
C PRO A 206 18.14 -22.40 10.36
N ASN A 207 17.76 -22.72 9.13
CA ASN A 207 18.36 -22.17 7.92
C ASN A 207 17.62 -20.93 7.40
N GLY A 208 16.58 -20.48 8.08
CA GLY A 208 15.68 -19.38 7.70
C GLY A 208 15.66 -18.26 8.73
N GLY A 209 14.47 -17.95 9.18
CA GLY A 209 14.17 -16.86 10.11
C GLY A 209 13.47 -15.70 9.42
N CYS A 210 12.83 -14.85 10.23
CA CYS A 210 12.09 -13.71 9.72
C CYS A 210 12.53 -12.40 10.35
N VAL A 211 12.50 -11.35 9.54
CA VAL A 211 12.56 -9.95 9.95
C VAL A 211 11.24 -9.31 9.54
N PHE A 212 10.59 -8.61 10.45
CA PHE A 212 9.31 -7.97 10.14
C PHE A 212 9.50 -6.47 9.89
N TRP A 213 8.92 -5.97 8.81
CA TRP A 213 8.97 -4.58 8.43
C TRP A 213 7.56 -3.94 8.43
N ASN A 214 7.49 -2.63 8.60
CA ASN A 214 6.25 -1.85 8.56
C ASN A 214 6.33 -0.57 7.72
N ALA A 215 7.53 -0.15 7.31
CA ALA A 215 7.73 0.99 6.42
C ALA A 215 8.25 0.51 5.06
N GLY A 216 7.69 1.05 3.96
CA GLY A 216 7.97 0.57 2.61
C GLY A 216 9.42 0.70 2.12
N ALA A 217 10.24 1.54 2.75
CA ALA A 217 11.66 1.65 2.46
C ALA A 217 12.49 0.48 3.03
N GLN A 218 12.00 -0.18 4.08
CA GLN A 218 12.77 -1.22 4.78
C GLN A 218 13.09 -2.47 3.94
N PRO A 219 12.17 -3.06 3.14
CA PRO A 219 12.49 -4.27 2.36
C PRO A 219 13.69 -4.12 1.42
N PRO A 220 13.80 -3.09 0.57
CA PRO A 220 14.99 -2.90 -0.26
C PRO A 220 16.25 -2.62 0.55
N GLU A 221 16.18 -1.89 1.66
CA GLU A 221 17.31 -1.64 2.55
C GLU A 221 17.86 -2.93 3.19
N LEU A 222 16.96 -3.79 3.71
CA LEU A 222 17.33 -5.09 4.30
C LEU A 222 18.02 -6.00 3.28
N LEU A 223 17.59 -5.97 2.01
CA LEU A 223 18.22 -6.69 0.92
C LEU A 223 19.60 -6.08 0.54
N ALA A 224 19.68 -4.77 0.45
CA ALA A 224 20.92 -4.06 0.12
C ALA A 224 22.01 -4.31 1.15
N ASN A 225 21.65 -4.32 2.43
CA ASN A 225 22.56 -4.55 3.56
C ASN A 225 22.87 -6.03 3.80
N GLY A 226 22.23 -6.96 3.08
CA GLY A 226 22.43 -8.40 3.25
C GLY A 226 21.86 -8.97 4.55
N GLU A 227 20.99 -8.24 5.24
CA GLU A 227 20.35 -8.70 6.47
C GLU A 227 19.34 -9.82 6.20
N VAL A 228 18.73 -9.81 5.03
CA VAL A 228 17.84 -10.86 4.54
C VAL A 228 18.22 -11.27 3.12
N VAL A 229 17.91 -12.50 2.75
CA VAL A 229 18.21 -13.01 1.38
C VAL A 229 17.04 -12.79 0.42
N MET A 230 15.84 -12.69 0.92
CA MET A 230 14.63 -12.36 0.17
C MET A 230 13.71 -11.50 1.03
N ALA A 231 12.97 -10.59 0.42
CA ALA A 231 12.03 -9.71 1.09
C ALA A 231 10.72 -9.62 0.29
N THR A 232 9.58 -9.80 0.96
CA THR A 232 8.30 -9.35 0.39
C THR A 232 8.22 -7.84 0.50
N GLY A 233 7.51 -7.22 -0.44
CA GLY A 233 7.34 -5.77 -0.42
C GLY A 233 6.45 -5.29 -1.57
N TRP A 234 6.29 -3.98 -1.64
CA TRP A 234 5.59 -3.32 -2.73
C TRP A 234 6.53 -3.14 -3.92
N ASN A 235 6.08 -3.56 -5.08
CA ASN A 235 6.89 -3.56 -6.31
C ASN A 235 7.56 -2.20 -6.62
N GLY A 236 6.87 -1.10 -6.37
CA GLY A 236 7.41 0.25 -6.62
C GLY A 236 8.62 0.58 -5.74
N ARG A 237 8.70 0.05 -4.52
CA ARG A 237 9.85 0.25 -3.62
C ARG A 237 11.10 -0.47 -4.12
N PHE A 238 10.93 -1.69 -4.59
CA PHE A 238 12.03 -2.44 -5.21
C PHE A 238 12.47 -1.79 -6.53
N PHE A 239 11.50 -1.34 -7.34
CA PHE A 239 11.80 -0.63 -8.59
C PHE A 239 12.61 0.66 -8.34
N ASN A 240 12.22 1.46 -7.35
CA ASN A 240 12.96 2.68 -7.00
C ASN A 240 14.41 2.35 -6.61
N ALA A 241 14.62 1.35 -5.75
CA ALA A 241 15.97 0.92 -5.36
C ALA A 241 16.79 0.39 -6.56
N GLN A 242 16.15 -0.28 -7.54
CA GLN A 242 16.79 -0.67 -8.80
C GLN A 242 17.24 0.56 -9.61
N MET A 243 16.39 1.59 -9.71
CA MET A 243 16.72 2.84 -10.40
C MET A 243 17.88 3.59 -9.73
N GLU A 244 18.02 3.46 -8.42
CA GLU A 244 19.13 3.99 -7.63
C GLU A 244 20.42 3.12 -7.70
N GLY A 245 20.37 2.01 -8.46
CA GLY A 245 21.53 1.15 -8.72
C GLY A 245 21.69 -0.04 -7.79
N THR A 246 20.73 -0.29 -6.89
CA THR A 246 20.77 -1.52 -6.07
C THR A 246 20.44 -2.72 -6.95
N PRO A 247 21.26 -3.79 -6.99
CA PRO A 247 21.07 -4.92 -7.88
C PRO A 247 19.97 -5.87 -7.38
N LEU A 248 18.76 -5.36 -7.25
CA LEU A 248 17.60 -6.16 -6.86
C LEU A 248 16.95 -6.80 -8.08
N VAL A 249 16.42 -8.00 -7.89
CA VAL A 249 15.58 -8.69 -8.88
C VAL A 249 14.25 -8.99 -8.24
N GLN A 250 13.17 -8.55 -8.87
CA GLN A 250 11.81 -8.82 -8.44
C GLN A 250 11.33 -10.14 -9.03
N VAL A 251 10.64 -10.94 -8.22
CA VAL A 251 10.01 -12.20 -8.64
C VAL A 251 8.50 -12.00 -8.62
N TRP A 252 7.89 -12.14 -9.78
CA TRP A 252 6.46 -11.87 -10.02
C TRP A 252 5.56 -13.11 -9.87
N ASP A 253 6.15 -14.30 -9.75
CA ASP A 253 5.39 -15.53 -9.51
C ASP A 253 4.68 -15.47 -8.16
N GLY A 254 3.36 -15.64 -8.19
CA GLY A 254 2.51 -15.55 -7.01
C GLY A 254 2.34 -14.13 -6.45
N GLN A 255 2.59 -13.09 -7.25
CA GLN A 255 2.31 -11.72 -6.87
C GLN A 255 0.83 -11.53 -6.50
N ILE A 256 0.58 -10.60 -5.59
CA ILE A 256 -0.77 -10.19 -5.21
C ILE A 256 -0.99 -8.79 -5.74
N LEU A 257 -1.99 -8.63 -6.58
CA LEU A 257 -2.42 -7.33 -7.09
C LEU A 257 -3.33 -6.67 -6.05
N ASP A 258 -3.08 -5.42 -5.76
CA ASP A 258 -3.86 -4.66 -4.79
C ASP A 258 -4.03 -3.21 -5.23
N TYR A 259 -4.89 -2.49 -4.57
CA TYR A 259 -5.33 -1.14 -4.93
C TYR A 259 -5.23 -0.20 -3.75
N GLU A 260 -4.83 1.04 -4.03
CA GLU A 260 -4.88 2.15 -3.08
C GLU A 260 -5.95 3.14 -3.50
N TYR A 261 -6.47 3.84 -2.51
CA TYR A 261 -7.58 4.78 -2.67
C TYR A 261 -7.32 6.04 -1.87
N PHE A 262 -7.73 7.19 -2.40
CA PHE A 262 -7.86 8.39 -1.59
C PHE A 262 -9.24 8.44 -0.94
N ALA A 263 -9.26 8.63 0.37
CA ALA A 263 -10.46 8.88 1.14
C ALA A 263 -10.42 10.30 1.73
N LEU A 264 -11.53 11.02 1.63
CA LEU A 264 -11.70 12.33 2.26
C LEU A 264 -12.16 12.14 3.71
N VAL A 265 -11.42 12.69 4.64
CA VAL A 265 -11.73 12.61 6.07
C VAL A 265 -12.96 13.48 6.36
N LYS A 266 -13.97 12.90 6.97
CA LYS A 266 -15.14 13.64 7.39
C LYS A 266 -14.76 14.62 8.52
N ASP A 267 -15.22 15.86 8.39
CA ASP A 267 -14.91 16.95 9.33
C ASP A 267 -13.42 17.33 9.38
N GLY A 268 -12.66 17.05 8.30
CA GLY A 268 -11.31 17.56 8.10
C GLY A 268 -11.26 19.10 8.08
N PRO A 269 -10.09 19.72 8.40
CA PRO A 269 -9.99 21.18 8.55
C PRO A 269 -9.97 21.96 7.22
N GLY A 270 -9.65 21.31 6.09
CA GLY A 270 -9.47 21.95 4.79
C GLY A 270 -10.68 21.94 3.83
#